data_1c4d3486fb93b292b2d8acb54c911b55
#
_entry.id   1c4d3486fb93b292b2d8acb54c911b55
#
_cell.length_a   1.000
_cell.length_b   1.000
_cell.length_c   1.000
_cell.angle_alpha   90.00
_cell.angle_beta   90.00
_cell.angle_gamma   90.00
#
_symmetry.space_group_name_H-M   'P 1'
#
loop_
_entity.id
_entity.type
_entity.pdbx_description
1 polymer ?
#
loop_
_entity_poly.entity_id
_entity_poly.type
_entity_poly.pdbx_seq_one_letter_code
_entity_poly.pdbx_strand_id
1 'polypeptide(L)'
;MKLLVVISSNEPENAWNAFRLANLAADKKDDVSVFLLNSGVECLKDVGKHNVKTISEQFAQKGGKLLACGTCVKSRQLGDVCPISNLETLYSLIKECDKAIYL
;
A
#
# COMPACT_ATOMS: atom_id res chain seq x y z
N MET A 1 -11.70 -3.13 12.84
CA MET A 1 -11.18 -1.75 12.84
C MET A 1 -10.83 -1.34 11.42
N LYS A 2 -10.77 -0.06 11.17
CA LYS A 2 -10.28 0.47 9.88
C LYS A 2 -8.82 0.84 10.04
N LEU A 3 -7.95 0.12 9.35
CA LEU A 3 -6.50 0.33 9.39
C LEU A 3 -6.01 0.93 8.08
N LEU A 4 -5.23 1.99 8.17
CA LEU A 4 -4.55 2.59 7.02
C LEU A 4 -3.05 2.37 7.16
N VAL A 5 -2.43 1.79 6.13
CA VAL A 5 -0.98 1.62 6.06
C VAL A 5 -0.47 2.44 4.88
N VAL A 6 0.39 3.43 5.15
CA VAL A 6 1.00 4.25 4.11
C VAL A 6 2.44 3.77 3.91
N ILE A 7 2.77 3.36 2.69
CA ILE A 7 4.12 2.94 2.35
C ILE A 7 4.76 4.05 1.52
N SER A 8 5.78 4.71 2.09
CA SER A 8 6.42 5.86 1.48
C SER A 8 7.84 5.58 0.96
N SER A 9 8.28 4.33 1.03
CA SER A 9 9.62 3.91 0.63
C SER A 9 9.54 2.73 -0.34
N ASN A 10 10.49 2.67 -1.27
CA ASN A 10 10.65 1.54 -2.19
C ASN A 10 11.58 0.46 -1.65
N GLU A 11 12.07 0.60 -0.41
CA GLU A 11 12.98 -0.37 0.17
C GLU A 11 12.24 -1.70 0.36
N PRO A 12 12.71 -2.82 -0.24
CA PRO A 12 11.93 -4.05 -0.31
C PRO A 12 11.55 -4.64 1.04
N GLU A 13 12.46 -4.67 2.00
CA GLU A 13 12.14 -5.25 3.31
C GLU A 13 11.09 -4.42 4.05
N ASN A 14 11.18 -3.11 3.95
CA ASN A 14 10.22 -2.20 4.57
C ASN A 14 8.81 -2.42 3.99
N ALA A 15 8.70 -2.45 2.67
CA ALA A 15 7.41 -2.68 2.00
C ALA A 15 6.88 -4.08 2.28
N TRP A 16 7.75 -5.08 2.30
CA TRP A 16 7.37 -6.46 2.62
C TRP A 16 6.76 -6.56 4.02
N ASN A 17 7.41 -5.95 5.02
CA ASN A 17 6.88 -5.96 6.38
C ASN A 17 5.55 -5.20 6.49
N ALA A 18 5.41 -4.10 5.76
CA ALA A 18 4.15 -3.36 5.72
C ALA A 18 3.01 -4.25 5.21
N PHE A 19 3.24 -4.99 4.12
CA PHE A 19 2.25 -5.91 3.58
C PHE A 19 2.01 -7.12 4.48
N ARG A 20 3.03 -7.60 5.18
CA ARG A 20 2.84 -8.67 6.17
C ARG A 20 1.86 -8.22 7.26
N LEU A 21 2.04 -7.01 7.76
CA LEU A 21 1.14 -6.45 8.76
C LEU A 21 -0.27 -6.27 8.20
N ALA A 22 -0.36 -5.73 6.98
CA ALA A 22 -1.65 -5.52 6.32
C ALA A 22 -2.39 -6.85 6.10
N ASN A 23 -1.68 -7.89 5.68
CA ASN A 23 -2.26 -9.22 5.50
C ASN A 23 -2.75 -9.81 6.82
N LEU A 24 -1.97 -9.65 7.89
CA LEU A 24 -2.37 -10.13 9.21
C LEU A 24 -3.67 -9.44 9.66
N ALA A 25 -3.76 -8.13 9.49
CA ALA A 25 -4.97 -7.39 9.86
C ALA A 25 -6.18 -7.84 9.02
N ALA A 26 -5.97 -8.06 7.71
CA ALA A 26 -7.03 -8.56 6.84
C ALA A 26 -7.50 -9.96 7.28
N ASP A 27 -6.58 -10.83 7.70
CA ASP A 27 -6.93 -12.15 8.21
C ASP A 27 -7.77 -12.05 9.49
N LYS A 28 -7.58 -11.01 10.28
CA LYS A 28 -8.36 -10.74 11.49
C LYS A 28 -9.67 -10.01 11.20
N LYS A 29 -10.03 -9.87 9.92
CA LYS A 29 -11.27 -9.25 9.45
C LYS A 29 -11.33 -7.74 9.63
N ASP A 30 -10.20 -7.08 9.74
CA ASP A 30 -10.14 -5.63 9.73
C ASP A 30 -10.33 -5.11 8.30
N ASP A 31 -10.84 -3.88 8.18
CA ASP A 31 -10.94 -3.16 6.91
C ASP A 31 -9.59 -2.45 6.69
N VAL A 32 -8.79 -2.96 5.77
CA VAL A 32 -7.41 -2.49 5.58
C VAL A 32 -7.24 -1.81 4.23
N SER A 33 -6.67 -0.61 4.25
CA SER A 33 -6.25 0.11 3.05
C SER A 33 -4.74 0.32 3.10
N VAL A 34 -4.07 0.06 1.97
CA VAL A 34 -2.66 0.38 1.79
C VAL A 34 -2.56 1.48 0.74
N PHE A 35 -1.89 2.57 1.07
CA PHE A 35 -1.70 3.71 0.18
C PHE A 35 -0.21 3.88 -0.09
N LEU A 36 0.16 3.81 -1.38
CA LEU A 36 1.56 3.98 -1.80
C LEU A 36 1.83 5.44 -2.12
N LEU A 37 2.85 6.00 -1.48
CA LEU A 37 3.20 7.42 -1.57
C LEU A 37 4.70 7.53 -1.84
N ASN A 38 5.13 8.62 -2.47
CA ASN A 38 6.55 8.86 -2.75
C ASN A 38 7.15 7.67 -3.51
N SER A 39 8.38 7.26 -3.18
CA SER A 39 9.00 6.10 -3.83
C SER A 39 8.31 4.78 -3.49
N GLY A 40 7.40 4.77 -2.52
CA GLY A 40 6.59 3.59 -2.23
C GLY A 40 5.78 3.10 -3.42
N VAL A 41 5.43 4.00 -4.37
CA VAL A 41 4.70 3.60 -5.59
C VAL A 41 5.51 2.64 -6.46
N GLU A 42 6.81 2.52 -6.24
CA GLU A 42 7.69 1.60 -6.97
C GLU A 42 7.76 0.20 -6.35
N CYS A 43 7.31 0.02 -5.12
CA CYS A 43 7.58 -1.20 -4.36
C CYS A 43 6.92 -2.46 -4.94
N LEU A 44 5.83 -2.32 -5.69
CA LEU A 44 5.10 -3.46 -6.23
C LEU A 44 5.84 -4.19 -7.34
N LYS A 45 6.92 -3.60 -7.88
CA LYS A 45 7.73 -4.22 -8.91
C LYS A 45 8.75 -5.19 -8.36
N ASP A 46 8.99 -5.17 -7.05
CA ASP A 46 10.03 -6.00 -6.45
C ASP A 46 9.69 -7.48 -6.52
N VAL A 47 10.51 -8.24 -7.22
CA VAL A 47 10.42 -9.70 -7.34
C VAL A 47 11.69 -10.37 -6.81
N GLY A 48 12.50 -9.63 -6.04
CA GLY A 48 13.73 -10.13 -5.47
C GLY A 48 13.50 -10.98 -4.22
N LYS A 49 14.45 -10.92 -3.29
CA LYS A 49 14.46 -11.75 -2.09
C LYS A 49 13.16 -11.68 -1.29
N HIS A 50 12.62 -10.48 -1.10
CA HIS A 50 11.40 -10.29 -0.33
C HIS A 50 10.13 -10.50 -1.16
N ASN A 51 10.21 -10.25 -2.44
CA ASN A 51 9.12 -10.45 -3.39
C ASN A 51 7.83 -9.71 -2.98
N VAL A 52 7.94 -8.39 -2.92
CA VAL A 52 6.83 -7.51 -2.54
C VAL A 52 5.64 -7.69 -3.49
N LYS A 53 5.91 -7.94 -4.77
CA LYS A 53 4.85 -8.18 -5.76
C LYS A 53 3.90 -9.28 -5.30
N THR A 54 4.42 -10.44 -4.90
CA THR A 54 3.59 -11.58 -4.48
C THR A 54 2.79 -11.28 -3.22
N ILE A 55 3.41 -10.68 -2.20
CA ILE A 55 2.70 -10.42 -0.95
C ILE A 55 1.64 -9.34 -1.12
N SER A 56 1.85 -8.37 -2.03
CA SER A 56 0.84 -7.37 -2.36
C SER A 56 -0.37 -7.98 -3.08
N GLU A 57 -0.13 -8.97 -3.95
CA GLU A 57 -1.20 -9.68 -4.63
C GLU A 57 -2.04 -10.49 -3.64
N GLN A 58 -1.40 -11.12 -2.67
CA GLN A 58 -2.11 -11.83 -1.60
C GLN A 58 -3.02 -10.88 -0.82
N PHE A 59 -2.53 -9.68 -0.52
CA PHE A 59 -3.32 -8.65 0.17
C PHE A 59 -4.56 -8.28 -0.65
N ALA A 60 -4.41 -8.04 -1.94
CA ALA A 60 -5.53 -7.70 -2.81
C ALA A 60 -6.55 -8.84 -2.89
N GLN A 61 -6.09 -10.09 -2.95
CA GLN A 61 -6.96 -11.26 -3.00
C GLN A 61 -7.80 -11.43 -1.74
N LYS A 62 -7.34 -10.92 -0.62
CA LYS A 62 -8.10 -10.93 0.66
C LYS A 62 -9.12 -9.81 0.74
N GLY A 63 -9.25 -9.01 -0.31
CA GLY A 63 -10.16 -7.88 -0.33
C GLY A 63 -9.56 -6.59 0.21
N GLY A 64 -8.25 -6.55 0.42
CA GLY A 64 -7.56 -5.33 0.85
C GLY A 64 -7.59 -4.27 -0.24
N LYS A 65 -7.69 -3.00 0.17
CA LYS A 65 -7.69 -1.89 -0.77
C LYS A 65 -6.26 -1.40 -0.96
N LEU A 66 -5.80 -1.41 -2.21
CA LEU A 66 -4.45 -0.99 -2.56
C LEU A 66 -4.54 0.19 -3.54
N LEU A 67 -4.01 1.33 -3.13
CA LEU A 67 -4.09 2.58 -3.90
C LEU A 67 -2.70 3.21 -4.03
N ALA A 68 -2.46 3.93 -5.12
CA ALA A 68 -1.19 4.62 -5.35
C ALA A 68 -1.42 6.10 -5.66
N CYS A 69 -0.56 6.96 -5.13
CA CYS A 69 -0.60 8.39 -5.43
C CYS A 69 -0.29 8.64 -6.90
N GLY A 70 -1.26 9.20 -7.65
CA GLY A 70 -1.13 9.44 -9.07
C GLY A 70 0.02 10.39 -9.42
N THR A 71 0.22 11.44 -8.64
CA THR A 71 1.32 12.38 -8.84
C THR A 71 2.67 11.68 -8.73
N CYS A 72 2.83 10.81 -7.72
CA CYS A 72 4.09 10.08 -7.52
C CYS A 72 4.34 9.07 -8.64
N VAL A 73 3.29 8.42 -9.13
CA VAL A 73 3.37 7.50 -10.26
C VAL A 73 3.78 8.24 -11.53
N LYS A 74 3.15 9.38 -11.80
CA LYS A 74 3.45 10.20 -12.99
C LYS A 74 4.87 10.73 -12.98
N SER A 75 5.33 11.25 -11.84
CA SER A 75 6.67 11.84 -11.75
C SER A 75 7.77 10.80 -11.99
N ARG A 76 7.44 9.52 -11.83
CA ARG A 76 8.37 8.40 -12.05
C ARG A 76 8.10 7.63 -13.34
N GLN A 77 7.11 8.07 -14.12
CA GLN A 77 6.76 7.47 -15.42
C GLN A 77 6.50 5.96 -15.31
N LEU A 78 5.77 5.56 -14.27
CA LEU A 78 5.60 4.13 -13.96
C LEU A 78 4.44 3.46 -14.72
N GLY A 79 3.51 4.22 -15.25
CA GLY A 79 2.30 3.63 -15.83
C GLY A 79 1.38 3.07 -14.74
N ASP A 80 0.59 2.05 -15.06
CA ASP A 80 -0.39 1.48 -14.13
C ASP A 80 0.26 0.47 -13.21
N VAL A 81 0.42 0.82 -11.94
CA VAL A 81 0.99 -0.09 -10.92
C VAL A 81 -0.09 -0.74 -10.05
N CYS A 82 -1.16 -0.01 -9.78
CA CYS A 82 -2.36 -0.44 -9.06
C CYS A 82 -3.40 0.67 -9.25
N PRO A 83 -4.61 0.56 -8.70
CA PRO A 83 -5.58 1.65 -8.82
C PRO A 83 -4.99 2.99 -8.37
N ILE A 84 -5.08 3.98 -9.26
CA ILE A 84 -4.49 5.30 -9.04
C ILE A 84 -5.45 6.15 -8.22
N SER A 85 -4.90 6.92 -7.28
CA SER A 85 -5.66 7.77 -6.38
C SER A 85 -4.97 9.13 -6.21
N ASN A 86 -5.33 9.87 -5.19
CA ASN A 86 -4.84 11.22 -4.95
C ASN A 86 -4.76 11.52 -3.44
N LEU A 87 -4.19 12.67 -3.10
CA LEU A 87 -4.05 13.08 -1.70
C LEU A 87 -5.39 13.35 -1.03
N GLU A 88 -6.39 13.76 -1.78
CA GLU A 88 -7.73 13.99 -1.23
C GLU A 88 -8.32 12.68 -0.71
N THR A 89 -8.15 11.59 -1.45
CA THR A 89 -8.57 10.26 -1.00
C THR A 89 -7.75 9.82 0.21
N LEU A 90 -6.44 10.04 0.19
CA LEU A 90 -5.58 9.72 1.34
C LEU A 90 -6.04 10.48 2.59
N TYR A 91 -6.34 11.77 2.44
CA TYR A 91 -6.84 12.58 3.55
C TYR A 91 -8.13 12.00 4.14
N SER A 92 -9.06 11.60 3.26
CA SER A 92 -10.32 10.96 3.70
C SER A 92 -10.06 9.66 4.45
N LEU A 93 -9.12 8.84 3.97
CA LEU A 93 -8.75 7.59 4.64
C LEU A 93 -8.16 7.87 6.03
N ILE A 94 -7.33 8.91 6.15
CA ILE A 94 -6.76 9.31 7.44
C ILE A 94 -7.87 9.70 8.42
N LYS A 95 -8.85 10.46 7.95
CA LYS A 95 -9.97 10.92 8.81
C LYS A 95 -10.85 9.77 9.26
N GLU A 96 -11.05 8.78 8.40
CA GLU A 96 -12.00 7.69 8.65
C GLU A 96 -11.38 6.49 9.38
N CYS A 97 -10.07 6.33 9.33
CA CYS A 97 -9.42 5.16 9.93
C CYS A 97 -9.37 5.25 11.45
N ASP A 98 -9.35 4.08 12.09
CA ASP A 98 -9.14 3.97 13.53
C ASP A 98 -7.65 4.12 13.85
N LYS A 99 -6.78 3.56 13.00
CA LYS A 99 -5.32 3.63 13.16
C LYS A 99 -4.68 3.85 11.80
N ALA A 100 -3.62 4.66 11.78
CA ALA A 100 -2.81 4.89 10.60
C ALA A 100 -1.34 4.60 10.94
N ILE A 101 -0.69 3.86 10.06
CA ILE A 101 0.73 3.47 10.20
C ILE A 101 1.46 3.94 8.95
N TYR A 102 2.59 4.62 9.15
CA TYR A 102 3.41 5.15 8.06
C TYR A 102 4.75 4.42 8.04
N LEU A 103 5.00 3.71 6.98
CA LEU A 103 6.23 2.95 6.74
C LEU A 103 6.82 3.39 5.37
#